data_9214318e314114357e4339a9a89483c3
#
_entry.id   9214318e314114357e4339a9a89483c3
#
_cell.length_a   1.000
_cell.length_b   1.000
_cell.length_c   1.000
_cell.angle_alpha   90.00
_cell.angle_beta   90.00
_cell.angle_gamma   90.00
#
_symmetry.space_group_name_H-M   'P 1'
#
loop_
_entity.id
_entity.type
_entity.pdbx_description
1 polymer ?
#
loop_
_entity_poly.entity_id
_entity_poly.type
_entity_poly.pdbx_seq_one_letter_code
_entity_poly.pdbx_strand_id
1 'polypeptide(L)'
;MILAGDVGGTKVHLALYDFTNGKLSHTRDERYAAKEYGGLAEIVKEFLGANKVTSACFGVPGPVRDGRLRLTNLPWTLDSRELAAGLSIQHVFLINDLEANGYGIAELSPDQIYTLSDGDASQTGNRALIAAGTGLGEGFLAWNGRMHIPYPSEGGHTDYAPRNEDEIELLRFLKHKYNGRISFERVVSGMGMTNIYEFLRDVKGIEEPAWLAEKMTSGPDPNAVITEMGLAAKSSLCEKTLDMFVSAYGAESGNLALKVLSVGGLYVGGGIAPRILEKLKDGTFMKAFTDKGRLSHLLINTPVRIILESRAALMGAAAYAEARAAELSGVSVRAASLKV
;
A
#
# COMPACT_ATOMS: atom_id res chain seq x y z
N MET A 1 -8.23 7.47 -24.16
CA MET A 1 -8.10 7.69 -22.70
C MET A 1 -8.46 6.43 -21.95
N ILE A 2 -7.82 6.20 -20.81
CA ILE A 2 -8.00 5.06 -19.90
C ILE A 2 -8.46 5.62 -18.56
N LEU A 3 -9.46 4.99 -17.93
CA LEU A 3 -9.90 5.31 -16.59
C LEU A 3 -9.24 4.34 -15.61
N ALA A 4 -8.59 4.87 -14.58
CA ALA A 4 -8.08 4.11 -13.45
C ALA A 4 -8.81 4.51 -12.17
N GLY A 5 -9.03 3.55 -11.28
CA GLY A 5 -9.63 3.79 -9.98
C GLY A 5 -8.94 3.01 -8.87
N ASP A 6 -8.83 3.64 -7.70
CA ASP A 6 -8.47 3.03 -6.43
C ASP A 6 -9.69 3.16 -5.50
N VAL A 7 -10.34 2.03 -5.23
CA VAL A 7 -11.62 1.96 -4.52
C VAL A 7 -11.39 1.49 -3.10
N GLY A 8 -11.24 2.42 -2.19
CA GLY A 8 -11.14 2.10 -0.76
C GLY A 8 -12.49 2.07 -0.03
N GLY A 9 -12.49 1.61 1.22
CA GLY A 9 -13.71 1.54 2.04
C GLY A 9 -14.31 2.89 2.44
N THR A 10 -13.59 3.99 2.30
CA THR A 10 -14.03 5.34 2.67
C THR A 10 -13.91 6.35 1.53
N LYS A 11 -13.00 6.13 0.61
CA LYS A 11 -12.66 7.04 -0.49
C LYS A 11 -12.50 6.25 -1.77
N VAL A 12 -12.93 6.85 -2.87
CA VAL A 12 -12.64 6.40 -4.24
C VAL A 12 -11.76 7.45 -4.89
N HIS A 13 -10.61 7.05 -5.41
CA HIS A 13 -9.72 7.93 -6.16
C HIS A 13 -9.76 7.50 -7.63
N LEU A 14 -10.17 8.38 -8.52
CA LEU A 14 -10.24 8.15 -9.96
C LEU A 14 -9.21 9.00 -10.68
N ALA A 15 -8.66 8.46 -11.77
CA ALA A 15 -7.76 9.20 -12.64
C ALA A 15 -7.97 8.85 -14.11
N LEU A 16 -7.72 9.82 -14.98
CA LEU A 16 -7.65 9.64 -16.43
C LEU A 16 -6.19 9.65 -16.88
N TYR A 17 -5.90 8.72 -17.78
CA TYR A 17 -4.61 8.61 -18.44
C TYR A 17 -4.77 8.54 -19.96
N ASP A 18 -3.85 9.17 -20.66
CA ASP A 18 -3.60 8.90 -22.05
C ASP A 18 -2.47 7.91 -22.21
N PHE A 19 -2.55 7.05 -23.23
CA PHE A 19 -1.49 6.12 -23.56
C PHE A 19 -0.96 6.44 -24.95
N THR A 20 0.27 6.92 -25.04
CA THR A 20 0.88 7.36 -26.28
C THR A 20 2.35 6.94 -26.30
N ASN A 21 2.77 6.34 -27.43
CA ASN A 21 4.17 5.89 -27.60
C ASN A 21 4.68 4.94 -26.50
N GLY A 22 3.78 4.09 -25.97
CA GLY A 22 4.14 3.12 -24.93
C GLY A 22 4.27 3.71 -23.51
N LYS A 23 3.75 4.93 -23.28
CA LYS A 23 3.81 5.61 -21.97
C LYS A 23 2.43 6.09 -21.53
N LEU A 24 2.16 5.94 -20.25
CA LEU A 24 1.00 6.54 -19.58
C LEU A 24 1.30 8.02 -19.27
N SER A 25 0.36 8.87 -19.60
CA SER A 25 0.39 10.31 -19.28
C SER A 25 -0.84 10.66 -18.45
N HIS A 26 -0.63 11.10 -17.22
CA HIS A 26 -1.70 11.54 -16.32
C HIS A 26 -2.37 12.80 -16.87
N THR A 27 -3.72 12.80 -16.91
CA THR A 27 -4.51 13.92 -17.39
C THR A 27 -5.18 14.67 -16.24
N ARG A 28 -5.92 13.95 -15.41
CA ARG A 28 -6.51 14.49 -14.18
C ARG A 28 -6.85 13.37 -13.20
N ASP A 29 -7.00 13.72 -11.94
CA ASP A 29 -7.52 12.81 -10.90
C ASP A 29 -8.42 13.56 -9.92
N GLU A 30 -9.28 12.81 -9.23
CA GLU A 30 -10.20 13.34 -8.23
C GLU A 30 -10.55 12.28 -7.18
N ARG A 31 -10.85 12.74 -5.95
CA ARG A 31 -11.19 11.89 -4.82
C ARG A 31 -12.61 12.14 -4.36
N TYR A 32 -13.33 11.06 -4.12
CA TYR A 32 -14.74 11.06 -3.71
C TYR A 32 -14.91 10.37 -2.37
N ALA A 33 -15.81 10.87 -1.54
CA ALA A 33 -16.22 10.21 -0.29
C ALA A 33 -17.21 9.08 -0.64
N ALA A 34 -16.74 7.82 -0.58
CA ALA A 34 -17.52 6.67 -1.06
C ALA A 34 -18.93 6.55 -0.43
N LYS A 35 -19.09 6.99 0.82
CA LYS A 35 -20.37 6.92 1.56
C LYS A 35 -21.45 7.88 1.05
N GLU A 36 -21.09 8.87 0.25
CA GLU A 36 -22.03 9.86 -0.31
C GLU A 36 -22.71 9.37 -1.58
N TYR A 37 -22.34 8.19 -2.10
CA TYR A 37 -22.81 7.65 -3.35
C TYR A 37 -23.43 6.26 -3.20
N GLY A 38 -24.42 5.96 -4.03
CA GLY A 38 -25.08 4.66 -4.07
C GLY A 38 -24.22 3.54 -4.65
N GLY A 39 -23.18 3.87 -5.43
CA GLY A 39 -22.29 2.89 -6.04
C GLY A 39 -21.19 3.50 -6.89
N LEU A 40 -20.20 2.68 -7.26
CA LEU A 40 -19.05 3.11 -8.05
C LEU A 40 -19.44 3.73 -9.39
N ALA A 41 -20.48 3.20 -10.06
CA ALA A 41 -20.92 3.69 -11.37
C ALA A 41 -21.40 5.16 -11.33
N GLU A 42 -21.99 5.59 -10.22
CA GLU A 42 -22.43 6.97 -10.01
C GLU A 42 -21.25 7.92 -9.94
N ILE A 43 -20.25 7.59 -9.13
CA ILE A 43 -18.98 8.35 -9.01
C ILE A 43 -18.29 8.44 -10.37
N VAL A 44 -18.20 7.33 -11.09
CA VAL A 44 -17.53 7.29 -12.40
C VAL A 44 -18.26 8.17 -13.42
N LYS A 45 -19.60 8.17 -13.44
CA LYS A 45 -20.37 9.04 -14.34
C LYS A 45 -20.12 10.51 -14.04
N GLU A 46 -20.12 10.89 -12.77
CA GLU A 46 -19.83 12.25 -12.33
C GLU A 46 -18.39 12.64 -12.74
N PHE A 47 -17.40 11.80 -12.42
CA PHE A 47 -16.02 12.04 -12.79
C PHE A 47 -15.82 12.16 -14.31
N LEU A 48 -16.39 11.28 -15.11
CA LEU A 48 -16.20 11.30 -16.56
C LEU A 48 -16.86 12.52 -17.22
N GLY A 49 -18.07 12.92 -16.78
CA GLY A 49 -18.84 13.95 -17.46
C GLY A 49 -19.02 13.59 -18.94
N ALA A 50 -18.49 14.42 -19.83
CA ALA A 50 -18.52 14.20 -21.29
C ALA A 50 -17.34 13.41 -21.84
N ASN A 51 -16.34 13.06 -21.01
CA ASN A 51 -15.15 12.34 -21.46
C ASN A 51 -15.50 10.89 -21.82
N LYS A 52 -14.92 10.42 -22.92
CA LYS A 52 -15.07 9.03 -23.37
C LYS A 52 -13.78 8.27 -23.11
N VAL A 53 -13.91 7.10 -22.49
CA VAL A 53 -12.81 6.16 -22.24
C VAL A 53 -13.09 4.83 -22.93
N THR A 54 -12.07 4.15 -23.38
CA THR A 54 -12.17 2.85 -24.06
C THR A 54 -12.01 1.68 -23.10
N SER A 55 -11.25 1.89 -22.05
CA SER A 55 -11.00 0.87 -21.02
C SER A 55 -10.94 1.49 -19.64
N ALA A 56 -11.26 0.69 -18.62
CA ALA A 56 -11.15 1.06 -17.22
C ALA A 56 -10.62 -0.11 -16.38
N CYS A 57 -9.86 0.20 -15.35
CA CYS A 57 -9.51 -0.77 -14.31
C CYS A 57 -9.62 -0.13 -12.93
N PHE A 58 -10.19 -0.89 -11.99
CA PHE A 58 -10.35 -0.47 -10.60
C PHE A 58 -9.60 -1.43 -9.69
N GLY A 59 -8.64 -0.90 -8.92
CA GLY A 59 -8.03 -1.57 -7.76
C GLY A 59 -9.05 -1.56 -6.62
N VAL A 60 -9.35 -2.73 -6.06
CA VAL A 60 -10.39 -2.92 -5.05
C VAL A 60 -9.87 -3.75 -3.87
N PRO A 61 -10.29 -3.48 -2.61
CA PRO A 61 -9.83 -4.24 -1.46
C PRO A 61 -10.46 -5.64 -1.43
N GLY A 62 -9.64 -6.66 -1.37
CA GLY A 62 -10.06 -8.06 -1.27
C GLY A 62 -10.00 -8.85 -2.58
N PRO A 63 -10.37 -10.14 -2.53
CA PRO A 63 -10.20 -11.05 -3.65
C PRO A 63 -11.27 -10.82 -4.73
N VAL A 64 -10.84 -10.55 -5.94
CA VAL A 64 -11.72 -10.50 -7.13
C VAL A 64 -11.84 -11.91 -7.70
N ARG A 65 -13.07 -12.38 -7.92
CA ARG A 65 -13.38 -13.67 -8.54
C ARG A 65 -14.28 -13.47 -9.75
N ASP A 66 -13.85 -13.92 -10.91
CA ASP A 66 -14.59 -13.82 -12.17
C ASP A 66 -15.09 -12.38 -12.49
N GLY A 67 -14.27 -11.38 -12.15
CA GLY A 67 -14.61 -9.97 -12.33
C GLY A 67 -15.65 -9.43 -11.33
N ARG A 68 -15.86 -10.12 -10.20
CA ARG A 68 -16.83 -9.75 -9.16
C ARG A 68 -16.20 -9.69 -7.77
N LEU A 69 -16.74 -8.79 -6.96
CA LEU A 69 -16.36 -8.63 -5.56
C LEU A 69 -17.51 -7.97 -4.79
N ARG A 70 -17.69 -8.36 -3.53
CA ARG A 70 -18.51 -7.64 -2.54
C ARG A 70 -17.57 -6.93 -1.57
N LEU A 71 -17.70 -5.62 -1.46
CA LEU A 71 -16.91 -4.84 -0.50
C LEU A 71 -17.36 -5.12 0.93
N THR A 72 -16.41 -5.23 1.84
CA THR A 72 -16.71 -5.48 3.27
C THR A 72 -17.13 -4.22 4.02
N ASN A 73 -16.61 -3.06 3.62
CA ASN A 73 -16.81 -1.78 4.31
C ASN A 73 -17.83 -0.86 3.64
N LEU A 74 -18.39 -1.27 2.51
CA LEU A 74 -19.42 -0.57 1.75
C LEU A 74 -20.48 -1.58 1.31
N PRO A 75 -21.74 -1.19 1.16
CA PRO A 75 -22.82 -2.10 0.72
C PRO A 75 -22.76 -2.42 -0.78
N TRP A 76 -21.62 -2.19 -1.42
CA TRP A 76 -21.49 -2.33 -2.85
C TRP A 76 -21.05 -3.73 -3.25
N THR A 77 -21.69 -4.24 -4.29
CA THR A 77 -21.22 -5.38 -5.09
C THR A 77 -20.76 -4.83 -6.42
N LEU A 78 -19.51 -5.09 -6.77
CA LEU A 78 -18.92 -4.67 -8.03
C LEU A 78 -18.88 -5.86 -8.99
N ASP A 79 -19.34 -5.64 -10.21
CA ASP A 79 -19.26 -6.59 -11.33
C ASP A 79 -18.72 -5.84 -12.55
N SER A 80 -17.62 -6.30 -13.09
CA SER A 80 -16.95 -5.66 -14.23
C SER A 80 -17.83 -5.56 -15.48
N ARG A 81 -18.71 -6.55 -15.71
CA ARG A 81 -19.64 -6.58 -16.87
C ARG A 81 -20.78 -5.59 -16.69
N GLU A 82 -21.35 -5.53 -15.49
CA GLU A 82 -22.41 -4.56 -15.17
C GLU A 82 -21.87 -3.13 -15.23
N LEU A 83 -20.65 -2.89 -14.72
CA LEU A 83 -19.98 -1.60 -14.83
C LEU A 83 -19.72 -1.24 -16.30
N ALA A 84 -19.22 -2.16 -17.12
CA ALA A 84 -18.99 -1.94 -18.55
C ALA A 84 -20.28 -1.51 -19.27
N ALA A 85 -21.37 -2.25 -19.06
CA ALA A 85 -22.66 -1.96 -19.66
C ALA A 85 -23.25 -0.61 -19.15
N GLY A 86 -23.25 -0.39 -17.84
CA GLY A 86 -23.85 0.80 -17.21
C GLY A 86 -23.09 2.10 -17.46
N LEU A 87 -21.79 2.00 -17.78
CA LEU A 87 -20.91 3.14 -18.10
C LEU A 87 -20.65 3.29 -19.61
N SER A 88 -21.11 2.34 -20.43
CA SER A 88 -20.80 2.28 -21.88
C SER A 88 -19.29 2.28 -22.16
N ILE A 89 -18.52 1.59 -21.34
CA ILE A 89 -17.07 1.40 -21.50
C ILE A 89 -16.84 -0.01 -22.07
N GLN A 90 -16.06 -0.13 -23.13
CA GLN A 90 -15.87 -1.40 -23.85
C GLN A 90 -15.24 -2.48 -22.95
N HIS A 91 -14.22 -2.12 -22.16
CA HIS A 91 -13.51 -3.05 -21.28
C HIS A 91 -13.40 -2.47 -19.89
N VAL A 92 -13.95 -3.17 -18.90
CA VAL A 92 -13.82 -2.83 -17.48
C VAL A 92 -13.22 -4.01 -16.73
N PHE A 93 -12.19 -3.74 -15.94
CA PHE A 93 -11.49 -4.72 -15.14
C PHE A 93 -11.57 -4.36 -13.67
N LEU A 94 -11.61 -5.40 -12.83
CA LEU A 94 -11.42 -5.30 -11.39
C LEU A 94 -10.19 -6.13 -11.02
N ILE A 95 -9.27 -5.56 -10.27
CA ILE A 95 -8.09 -6.24 -9.72
C ILE A 95 -7.97 -5.89 -8.24
N ASN A 96 -7.21 -6.67 -7.48
CA ASN A 96 -6.92 -6.31 -6.10
C ASN A 96 -6.09 -5.00 -6.04
N ASP A 97 -6.25 -4.22 -4.97
CA ASP A 97 -5.54 -2.93 -4.77
C ASP A 97 -4.01 -3.10 -4.69
N LEU A 98 -3.52 -4.18 -4.05
CA LEU A 98 -2.09 -4.51 -4.02
C LEU A 98 -1.58 -5.00 -5.38
N GLU A 99 -2.41 -5.71 -6.14
CA GLU A 99 -2.10 -6.07 -7.51
C GLU A 99 -1.95 -4.81 -8.38
N ALA A 100 -2.86 -3.85 -8.24
CA ALA A 100 -2.75 -2.55 -8.91
C ALA A 100 -1.44 -1.82 -8.51
N ASN A 101 -1.12 -1.77 -7.23
CA ASN A 101 0.18 -1.21 -6.77
C ASN A 101 1.37 -1.95 -7.40
N GLY A 102 1.31 -3.27 -7.48
CA GLY A 102 2.36 -4.09 -8.09
C GLY A 102 2.61 -3.75 -9.56
N TYR A 103 1.55 -3.60 -10.36
CA TYR A 103 1.67 -3.12 -11.74
C TYR A 103 2.19 -1.68 -11.80
N GLY A 104 1.83 -0.85 -10.82
CA GLY A 104 2.27 0.54 -10.74
C GLY A 104 3.78 0.69 -10.55
N ILE A 105 4.45 -0.26 -9.89
CA ILE A 105 5.91 -0.23 -9.70
C ILE A 105 6.65 -0.11 -11.04
N ALA A 106 6.11 -0.72 -12.10
CA ALA A 106 6.67 -0.68 -13.44
C ALA A 106 6.62 0.71 -14.10
N GLU A 107 5.65 1.50 -13.71
CA GLU A 107 5.35 2.81 -14.29
C GLU A 107 6.05 3.96 -13.56
N LEU A 108 6.72 3.66 -12.42
CA LEU A 108 7.37 4.68 -11.61
C LEU A 108 8.67 5.15 -12.27
N SER A 109 8.84 6.46 -12.31
CA SER A 109 10.11 7.11 -12.67
C SER A 109 11.08 7.12 -11.48
N PRO A 110 12.40 7.27 -11.71
CA PRO A 110 13.39 7.24 -10.64
C PRO A 110 13.17 8.29 -9.53
N ASP A 111 12.63 9.46 -9.85
CA ASP A 111 12.30 10.53 -8.90
C ASP A 111 11.08 10.21 -8.03
N GLN A 112 10.28 9.23 -8.40
CA GLN A 112 9.12 8.74 -7.64
C GLN A 112 9.47 7.61 -6.65
N ILE A 113 10.76 7.24 -6.58
CA ILE A 113 11.26 6.17 -5.72
C ILE A 113 12.46 6.68 -4.92
N TYR A 114 12.47 6.43 -3.62
CA TYR A 114 13.66 6.61 -2.79
C TYR A 114 14.31 5.26 -2.53
N THR A 115 15.59 5.11 -2.87
CA THR A 115 16.37 3.91 -2.55
C THR A 115 16.90 4.00 -1.14
N LEU A 116 16.38 3.14 -0.24
CA LEU A 116 16.81 3.06 1.14
C LEU A 116 18.06 2.19 1.30
N SER A 117 18.16 1.14 0.47
CA SER A 117 19.32 0.26 0.35
C SER A 117 19.43 -0.24 -1.08
N ASP A 118 20.63 -0.13 -1.64
CA ASP A 118 20.90 -0.63 -3.00
C ASP A 118 20.93 -2.16 -3.07
N GLY A 119 21.32 -2.82 -1.98
CA GLY A 119 21.51 -4.27 -1.96
C GLY A 119 22.42 -4.75 -3.08
N ASP A 120 22.08 -5.89 -3.67
CA ASP A 120 22.69 -6.39 -4.91
C ASP A 120 21.68 -6.24 -6.06
N ALA A 121 21.70 -5.08 -6.71
CA ALA A 121 20.80 -4.75 -7.81
C ALA A 121 20.98 -5.62 -9.07
N SER A 122 22.05 -6.45 -9.13
CA SER A 122 22.28 -7.39 -10.24
C SER A 122 21.41 -8.65 -10.14
N GLN A 123 20.86 -8.94 -8.97
CA GLN A 123 20.02 -10.11 -8.76
C GLN A 123 18.63 -9.92 -9.39
N THR A 124 18.25 -10.90 -10.16
CA THR A 124 16.89 -10.99 -10.73
C THR A 124 16.11 -12.05 -9.98
N GLY A 125 14.89 -11.72 -9.54
CA GLY A 125 14.04 -12.63 -8.79
C GLY A 125 12.74 -11.98 -8.37
N ASN A 126 12.00 -12.65 -7.49
CA ASN A 126 10.76 -12.09 -6.98
C ASN A 126 11.00 -10.75 -6.27
N ARG A 127 9.98 -9.91 -6.26
CA ARG A 127 9.93 -8.65 -5.51
C ARG A 127 8.83 -8.73 -4.45
N ALA A 128 9.08 -8.17 -3.28
CA ALA A 128 8.07 -8.01 -2.24
C ALA A 128 7.47 -6.60 -2.30
N LEU A 129 6.20 -6.47 -1.95
CA LEU A 129 5.50 -5.20 -1.81
C LEU A 129 4.76 -5.20 -0.47
N ILE A 130 5.05 -4.20 0.36
CA ILE A 130 4.36 -3.96 1.62
C ILE A 130 3.88 -2.52 1.69
N ALA A 131 2.63 -2.29 2.09
CA ALA A 131 1.99 -0.98 2.00
C ALA A 131 1.20 -0.66 3.28
N ALA A 132 1.78 0.16 4.15
CA ALA A 132 1.10 0.66 5.35
C ALA A 132 0.29 1.92 5.03
N GLY A 133 -0.99 1.87 5.39
CA GLY A 133 -1.96 2.95 5.24
C GLY A 133 -3.00 2.89 6.34
N THR A 134 -4.30 2.95 6.01
CA THR A 134 -5.39 2.65 6.96
C THR A 134 -5.24 1.24 7.51
N GLY A 135 -4.89 0.28 6.67
CA GLY A 135 -4.51 -1.10 6.99
C GLY A 135 -3.07 -1.40 6.59
N LEU A 136 -2.74 -2.70 6.54
CA LEU A 136 -1.46 -3.22 6.07
C LEU A 136 -1.68 -4.17 4.89
N GLY A 137 -1.32 -3.71 3.69
CA GLY A 137 -1.33 -4.56 2.51
C GLY A 137 0.02 -5.23 2.28
N GLU A 138 -0.01 -6.50 1.89
CA GLU A 138 1.15 -7.27 1.51
C GLU A 138 0.90 -8.02 0.20
N GLY A 139 1.91 -8.04 -0.65
CA GLY A 139 1.89 -8.76 -1.91
C GLY A 139 3.30 -9.01 -2.41
N PHE A 140 3.39 -9.65 -3.55
CA PHE A 140 4.68 -9.88 -4.18
C PHE A 140 4.53 -9.93 -5.71
N LEU A 141 5.64 -9.73 -6.39
CA LEU A 141 5.73 -9.84 -7.83
C LEU A 141 6.61 -11.06 -8.15
N ALA A 142 5.99 -12.11 -8.70
CA ALA A 142 6.72 -13.30 -9.12
C ALA A 142 7.48 -13.05 -10.43
N TRP A 143 8.75 -13.40 -10.45
CA TRP A 143 9.56 -13.37 -11.66
C TRP A 143 9.38 -14.64 -12.47
N ASN A 144 8.88 -14.54 -13.69
CA ASN A 144 8.64 -15.69 -14.58
C ASN A 144 9.75 -15.92 -15.63
N GLY A 145 10.90 -15.25 -15.47
CA GLY A 145 12.01 -15.29 -16.43
C GLY A 145 11.95 -14.18 -17.49
N ARG A 146 10.83 -13.46 -17.60
CA ARG A 146 10.63 -12.39 -18.59
C ARG A 146 10.07 -11.11 -17.98
N MET A 147 9.15 -11.22 -17.03
CA MET A 147 8.45 -10.09 -16.42
C MET A 147 8.03 -10.44 -15.00
N HIS A 148 7.75 -9.41 -14.21
CA HIS A 148 7.17 -9.54 -12.89
C HIS A 148 5.64 -9.58 -12.98
N ILE A 149 5.02 -10.54 -12.32
CA ILE A 149 3.57 -10.70 -12.24
C ILE A 149 3.15 -10.46 -10.80
N PRO A 150 2.34 -9.43 -10.51
CA PRO A 150 1.85 -9.16 -9.17
C PRO A 150 0.89 -10.25 -8.67
N TYR A 151 1.05 -10.59 -7.40
CA TYR A 151 0.15 -11.46 -6.65
C TYR A 151 -0.19 -10.79 -5.31
N PRO A 152 -1.46 -10.50 -5.05
CA PRO A 152 -1.89 -9.99 -3.76
C PRO A 152 -1.86 -11.10 -2.70
N SER A 153 -1.79 -10.71 -1.44
CA SER A 153 -1.98 -11.60 -0.30
C SER A 153 -2.72 -10.88 0.83
N GLU A 154 -3.15 -11.61 1.82
CA GLU A 154 -3.70 -11.09 3.07
C GLU A 154 -2.65 -11.18 4.20
N GLY A 155 -1.36 -11.00 3.85
CA GLY A 155 -0.22 -11.14 4.76
C GLY A 155 -0.27 -10.19 5.96
N GLY A 156 -0.78 -8.97 5.79
CA GLY A 156 -0.96 -8.02 6.89
C GLY A 156 -1.88 -8.53 8.01
N HIS A 157 -2.73 -9.51 7.71
CA HIS A 157 -3.59 -10.18 8.68
C HIS A 157 -2.93 -11.41 9.35
N THR A 158 -1.66 -11.71 9.08
CA THR A 158 -0.93 -12.76 9.80
C THR A 158 -0.65 -12.36 11.24
N ASP A 159 -0.34 -13.34 12.10
CA ASP A 159 -0.15 -13.10 13.51
C ASP A 159 1.08 -12.22 13.80
N TYR A 160 0.92 -11.24 14.67
CA TYR A 160 2.01 -10.40 15.13
C TYR A 160 3.03 -11.22 15.94
N ALA A 161 4.29 -11.15 15.53
CA ALA A 161 5.41 -11.86 16.13
C ALA A 161 6.34 -10.88 16.88
N PRO A 162 6.20 -10.72 18.22
CA PRO A 162 7.05 -9.83 19.00
C PRO A 162 8.48 -10.38 19.10
N ARG A 163 9.49 -9.48 19.08
CA ARG A 163 10.93 -9.81 19.02
C ARG A 163 11.70 -9.46 20.29
N ASN A 164 11.12 -8.62 21.15
CA ASN A 164 11.71 -8.15 22.39
C ASN A 164 10.64 -7.95 23.46
N GLU A 165 11.05 -7.62 24.69
CA GLU A 165 10.12 -7.54 25.81
C GLU A 165 9.07 -6.43 25.64
N ASP A 166 9.44 -5.26 25.11
CA ASP A 166 8.48 -4.18 24.85
C ASP A 166 7.41 -4.60 23.84
N GLU A 167 7.78 -5.34 22.80
CA GLU A 167 6.84 -5.88 21.81
C GLU A 167 5.98 -7.02 22.40
N ILE A 168 6.48 -7.81 23.33
CA ILE A 168 5.71 -8.82 24.09
C ILE A 168 4.66 -8.13 24.98
N GLU A 169 5.03 -7.06 25.66
CA GLU A 169 4.10 -6.26 26.46
C GLU A 169 3.06 -5.56 25.59
N LEU A 170 3.45 -5.01 24.42
CA LEU A 170 2.52 -4.47 23.42
C LEU A 170 1.51 -5.54 22.99
N LEU A 171 1.97 -6.76 22.68
CA LEU A 171 1.07 -7.86 22.32
C LEU A 171 0.07 -8.15 23.44
N ARG A 172 0.50 -8.18 24.72
CA ARG A 172 -0.40 -8.37 25.87
C ARG A 172 -1.44 -7.27 25.97
N PHE A 173 -1.01 -6.01 25.84
CA PHE A 173 -1.89 -4.84 25.82
C PHE A 173 -2.94 -4.93 24.69
N LEU A 174 -2.52 -5.24 23.47
CA LEU A 174 -3.40 -5.35 22.32
C LEU A 174 -4.38 -6.54 22.46
N LYS A 175 -3.93 -7.68 22.98
CA LYS A 175 -4.81 -8.83 23.27
C LYS A 175 -5.91 -8.45 24.24
N HIS A 176 -5.62 -7.64 25.26
CA HIS A 176 -6.63 -7.12 26.18
C HIS A 176 -7.57 -6.13 25.46
N LYS A 177 -7.03 -5.18 24.73
CA LYS A 177 -7.79 -4.14 24.00
C LYS A 177 -8.77 -4.73 22.97
N TYR A 178 -8.36 -5.75 22.23
CA TYR A 178 -9.15 -6.35 21.12
C TYR A 178 -9.79 -7.69 21.47
N ASN A 179 -9.58 -8.19 22.68
CA ASN A 179 -10.12 -9.46 23.17
C ASN A 179 -9.90 -10.63 22.19
N GLY A 180 -8.69 -10.76 21.65
CA GLY A 180 -8.43 -11.85 20.70
C GLY A 180 -7.04 -11.85 20.06
N ARG A 181 -6.99 -12.39 18.87
CA ARG A 181 -5.81 -12.49 18.02
C ARG A 181 -5.34 -11.11 17.55
N ILE A 182 -4.04 -10.90 17.49
CA ILE A 182 -3.43 -9.66 17.01
C ILE A 182 -2.69 -9.94 15.71
N SER A 183 -3.06 -9.23 14.66
CA SER A 183 -2.37 -9.25 13.37
C SER A 183 -1.27 -8.18 13.31
N PHE A 184 -0.35 -8.33 12.34
CA PHE A 184 0.63 -7.27 12.05
C PHE A 184 -0.02 -5.93 11.72
N GLU A 185 -1.15 -5.91 11.04
CA GLU A 185 -1.93 -4.69 10.78
C GLU A 185 -2.28 -3.91 12.04
N ARG A 186 -2.52 -4.59 13.18
CA ARG A 186 -2.79 -3.94 14.47
C ARG A 186 -1.59 -3.19 15.06
N VAL A 187 -0.40 -3.38 14.45
CA VAL A 187 0.87 -2.74 14.85
C VAL A 187 1.43 -1.87 13.72
N VAL A 188 1.34 -2.34 12.47
CA VAL A 188 1.91 -1.66 11.29
C VAL A 188 0.79 -1.14 10.39
N SER A 189 0.11 -0.10 10.83
CA SER A 189 -0.91 0.65 10.09
C SER A 189 -1.18 1.98 10.80
N GLY A 190 -2.06 2.82 10.29
CA GLY A 190 -2.50 4.03 10.99
C GLY A 190 -3.10 3.70 12.37
N MET A 191 -3.97 2.69 12.45
CA MET A 191 -4.48 2.18 13.71
C MET A 191 -3.35 1.63 14.60
N GLY A 192 -2.38 0.93 14.01
CA GLY A 192 -1.22 0.38 14.72
C GLY A 192 -0.36 1.47 15.36
N MET A 193 -0.15 2.58 14.65
CA MET A 193 0.58 3.73 15.21
C MET A 193 -0.11 4.30 16.46
N THR A 194 -1.44 4.48 16.41
CA THR A 194 -2.23 4.89 17.58
C THR A 194 -2.16 3.85 18.70
N ASN A 195 -2.22 2.56 18.39
CA ASN A 195 -2.11 1.48 19.38
C ASN A 195 -0.75 1.49 20.12
N ILE A 196 0.34 1.72 19.41
CA ILE A 196 1.69 1.86 20.00
C ILE A 196 1.74 3.10 20.89
N TYR A 197 1.20 4.22 20.44
CA TYR A 197 1.15 5.46 21.22
C TYR A 197 0.42 5.26 22.55
N GLU A 198 -0.77 4.66 22.52
CA GLU A 198 -1.56 4.37 23.74
C GLU A 198 -0.80 3.39 24.66
N PHE A 199 -0.19 2.35 24.12
CA PHE A 199 0.63 1.41 24.89
C PHE A 199 1.78 2.13 25.61
N LEU A 200 2.52 2.99 24.92
CA LEU A 200 3.64 3.72 25.50
C LEU A 200 3.18 4.71 26.57
N ARG A 201 2.04 5.35 26.40
CA ARG A 201 1.43 6.24 27.40
C ARG A 201 0.90 5.46 28.60
N ASP A 202 0.03 4.47 28.37
CA ASP A 202 -0.81 3.88 29.43
C ASP A 202 -0.11 2.74 30.17
N VAL A 203 0.81 2.01 29.50
CA VAL A 203 1.52 0.85 30.08
C VAL A 203 2.95 1.21 30.45
N LYS A 204 3.67 1.92 29.56
CA LYS A 204 5.07 2.30 29.83
C LYS A 204 5.18 3.61 30.63
N GLY A 205 4.05 4.33 30.85
CA GLY A 205 4.00 5.54 31.65
C GLY A 205 4.76 6.74 31.09
N ILE A 206 4.92 6.78 29.75
CA ILE A 206 5.56 7.91 29.11
C ILE A 206 4.60 9.09 29.13
N GLU A 207 5.05 10.22 29.64
CA GLU A 207 4.23 11.40 29.85
C GLU A 207 3.63 11.93 28.54
N GLU A 208 2.31 12.17 28.54
CA GLU A 208 1.58 12.89 27.54
C GLU A 208 1.29 14.31 28.05
N PRO A 209 2.04 15.34 27.64
CA PRO A 209 1.78 16.70 28.07
C PRO A 209 0.39 17.19 27.65
N ALA A 210 -0.24 18.07 28.45
CA ALA A 210 -1.59 18.57 28.19
C ALA A 210 -1.76 19.17 26.77
N TRP A 211 -0.76 19.89 26.28
CA TRP A 211 -0.79 20.45 24.93
C TRP A 211 -0.83 19.38 23.83
N LEU A 212 -0.18 18.22 24.08
CA LEU A 212 -0.19 17.09 23.13
C LEU A 212 -1.54 16.39 23.14
N ALA A 213 -2.10 16.12 24.33
CA ALA A 213 -3.44 15.54 24.48
C ALA A 213 -4.52 16.40 23.78
N GLU A 214 -4.44 17.73 23.93
CA GLU A 214 -5.32 18.65 23.21
C GLU A 214 -5.13 18.56 21.69
N LYS A 215 -3.89 18.53 21.20
CA LYS A 215 -3.59 18.42 19.77
C LYS A 215 -4.06 17.08 19.19
N MET A 216 -3.95 15.98 19.96
CA MET A 216 -4.42 14.64 19.57
C MET A 216 -5.94 14.58 19.42
N THR A 217 -6.71 15.31 20.25
CA THR A 217 -8.17 15.31 20.22
C THR A 217 -8.76 16.33 19.26
N SER A 218 -8.13 17.50 19.08
CA SER A 218 -8.62 18.56 18.20
C SER A 218 -8.16 18.43 16.74
N GLY A 219 -7.10 17.65 16.50
CA GLY A 219 -6.57 17.41 15.16
C GLY A 219 -7.45 16.48 14.32
N PRO A 220 -7.42 16.61 12.99
CA PRO A 220 -8.23 15.77 12.10
C PRO A 220 -7.74 14.32 12.02
N ASP A 221 -6.48 14.05 12.35
CA ASP A 221 -5.84 12.73 12.27
C ASP A 221 -4.75 12.61 13.35
N PRO A 222 -4.98 11.80 14.40
CA PRO A 222 -3.97 11.54 15.43
C PRO A 222 -2.62 11.07 14.89
N ASN A 223 -2.61 10.27 13.82
CA ASN A 223 -1.37 9.77 13.24
C ASN A 223 -0.52 10.88 12.60
N ALA A 224 -1.18 11.92 12.05
CA ALA A 224 -0.48 13.09 11.55
C ALA A 224 0.20 13.85 12.69
N VAL A 225 -0.46 13.98 13.85
CA VAL A 225 0.11 14.59 15.06
C VAL A 225 1.30 13.81 15.58
N ILE A 226 1.16 12.47 15.73
CA ILE A 226 2.26 11.60 16.17
C ILE A 226 3.46 11.75 15.23
N THR A 227 3.22 11.70 13.93
CA THR A 227 4.27 11.82 12.90
C THR A 227 4.97 13.19 12.98
N GLU A 228 4.21 14.29 13.00
CA GLU A 228 4.75 15.64 13.05
C GLU A 228 5.58 15.87 14.32
N MET A 229 5.03 15.50 15.48
CA MET A 229 5.69 15.74 16.76
C MET A 229 6.90 14.82 16.98
N GLY A 230 6.82 13.59 16.49
CA GLY A 230 7.92 12.63 16.58
C GLY A 230 9.08 12.99 15.66
N LEU A 231 8.82 13.33 14.38
CA LEU A 231 9.86 13.75 13.45
C LEU A 231 10.54 15.06 13.85
N ALA A 232 9.79 15.96 14.51
CA ALA A 232 10.31 17.23 15.00
C ALA A 232 11.00 17.11 16.39
N ALA A 233 11.09 15.90 16.98
CA ALA A 233 11.61 15.66 18.33
C ALA A 233 10.96 16.54 19.42
N LYS A 234 9.66 16.85 19.26
CA LYS A 234 8.91 17.70 20.21
C LYS A 234 8.24 16.91 21.34
N SER A 235 8.14 15.58 21.20
CA SER A 235 7.54 14.70 22.19
C SER A 235 8.24 13.36 22.19
N SER A 236 8.82 12.98 23.34
CA SER A 236 9.47 11.65 23.49
C SER A 236 8.48 10.49 23.31
N LEU A 237 7.20 10.69 23.64
CA LEU A 237 6.14 9.71 23.40
C LEU A 237 5.95 9.48 21.91
N CYS A 238 5.88 10.55 21.10
CA CYS A 238 5.74 10.45 19.66
C CYS A 238 7.01 9.89 18.99
N GLU A 239 8.20 10.28 19.43
CA GLU A 239 9.47 9.72 18.93
C GLU A 239 9.54 8.21 19.14
N LYS A 240 9.28 7.74 20.36
CA LYS A 240 9.29 6.31 20.68
C LYS A 240 8.18 5.55 19.97
N THR A 241 7.04 6.19 19.71
CA THR A 241 5.97 5.61 18.87
C THR A 241 6.48 5.34 17.47
N LEU A 242 7.15 6.32 16.84
CA LEU A 242 7.73 6.16 15.51
C LEU A 242 8.86 5.12 15.51
N ASP A 243 9.72 5.09 16.54
CA ASP A 243 10.79 4.08 16.69
C ASP A 243 10.22 2.66 16.68
N MET A 244 9.22 2.41 17.52
CA MET A 244 8.61 1.09 17.64
C MET A 244 7.83 0.71 16.36
N PHE A 245 7.09 1.66 15.78
CA PHE A 245 6.38 1.46 14.52
C PHE A 245 7.32 1.09 13.38
N VAL A 246 8.39 1.87 13.17
CA VAL A 246 9.34 1.66 12.07
C VAL A 246 10.14 0.38 12.27
N SER A 247 10.47 0.02 13.52
CA SER A 247 11.10 -1.25 13.86
C SER A 247 10.19 -2.45 13.52
N ALA A 248 8.91 -2.39 13.89
CA ALA A 248 7.94 -3.44 13.55
C ALA A 248 7.71 -3.53 12.03
N TYR A 249 7.65 -2.36 11.35
CA TYR A 249 7.49 -2.29 9.90
C TYR A 249 8.68 -2.94 9.16
N GLY A 250 9.92 -2.63 9.58
CA GLY A 250 11.12 -3.27 9.04
C GLY A 250 11.13 -4.78 9.26
N ALA A 251 10.72 -5.22 10.46
CA ALA A 251 10.68 -6.65 10.80
C ALA A 251 9.69 -7.43 9.92
N GLU A 252 8.45 -6.94 9.72
CA GLU A 252 7.48 -7.62 8.87
C GLU A 252 7.88 -7.55 7.39
N SER A 253 8.44 -6.43 6.96
CA SER A 253 9.04 -6.33 5.63
C SER A 253 10.11 -7.42 5.39
N GLY A 254 10.94 -7.69 6.40
CA GLY A 254 11.93 -8.77 6.34
C GLY A 254 11.30 -10.18 6.38
N ASN A 255 10.20 -10.36 7.11
CA ASN A 255 9.44 -11.61 7.11
C ASN A 255 8.84 -11.89 5.73
N LEU A 256 8.20 -10.88 5.13
CA LEU A 256 7.65 -10.98 3.77
C LEU A 256 8.76 -11.28 2.75
N ALA A 257 9.88 -10.56 2.83
CA ALA A 257 11.01 -10.77 1.92
C ALA A 257 11.55 -12.21 1.97
N LEU A 258 11.63 -12.82 3.17
CA LEU A 258 12.01 -14.22 3.33
C LEU A 258 10.96 -15.19 2.77
N LYS A 259 9.67 -14.93 3.04
CA LYS A 259 8.55 -15.80 2.60
C LYS A 259 8.51 -15.95 1.09
N VAL A 260 8.84 -14.88 0.34
CA VAL A 260 8.75 -14.88 -1.14
C VAL A 260 10.12 -14.90 -1.82
N LEU A 261 11.23 -14.97 -1.07
CA LEU A 261 12.62 -14.87 -1.57
C LEU A 261 12.79 -13.69 -2.51
N SER A 262 12.50 -12.48 -2.02
CA SER A 262 12.46 -11.26 -2.83
C SER A 262 13.86 -10.69 -3.15
N VAL A 263 14.72 -11.52 -3.73
CA VAL A 263 16.08 -11.09 -4.13
C VAL A 263 16.07 -9.95 -5.16
N GLY A 264 14.99 -9.81 -5.94
CA GLY A 264 14.79 -8.70 -6.87
C GLY A 264 14.39 -7.37 -6.20
N GLY A 265 14.15 -7.37 -4.88
CA GLY A 265 13.91 -6.16 -4.09
C GLY A 265 12.63 -6.18 -3.23
N LEU A 266 12.61 -5.26 -2.28
CA LEU A 266 11.44 -4.90 -1.48
C LEU A 266 10.97 -3.50 -1.88
N TYR A 267 9.69 -3.34 -2.09
CA TYR A 267 9.04 -2.04 -2.28
C TYR A 267 8.14 -1.73 -1.08
N VAL A 268 8.38 -0.58 -0.47
CA VAL A 268 7.61 -0.09 0.68
C VAL A 268 6.71 1.03 0.20
N GLY A 269 5.42 0.78 0.19
CA GLY A 269 4.40 1.70 -0.31
C GLY A 269 3.41 2.14 0.75
N GLY A 270 2.24 2.58 0.29
CA GLY A 270 1.17 3.09 1.15
C GLY A 270 1.37 4.54 1.58
N GLY A 271 0.33 5.10 2.18
CA GLY A 271 0.30 6.53 2.51
C GLY A 271 1.16 6.94 3.71
N ILE A 272 1.66 5.99 4.51
CA ILE A 272 2.47 6.28 5.70
C ILE A 272 3.96 6.45 5.33
N ALA A 273 4.51 5.53 4.51
CA ALA A 273 5.94 5.50 4.23
C ALA A 273 6.54 6.83 3.72
N PRO A 274 5.94 7.55 2.75
CA PRO A 274 6.44 8.85 2.32
C PRO A 274 6.44 9.91 3.43
N ARG A 275 5.47 9.85 4.34
CA ARG A 275 5.33 10.83 5.44
C ARG A 275 6.37 10.67 6.54
N ILE A 276 6.86 9.44 6.72
CA ILE A 276 7.88 9.11 7.72
C ILE A 276 9.24 8.79 7.08
N LEU A 277 9.48 9.27 5.85
CA LEU A 277 10.69 8.95 5.09
C LEU A 277 11.97 9.23 5.89
N GLU A 278 12.06 10.38 6.58
CA GLU A 278 13.23 10.72 7.39
C GLU A 278 13.45 9.72 8.53
N LYS A 279 12.39 9.17 9.09
CA LYS A 279 12.46 8.12 10.12
C LYS A 279 12.87 6.77 9.53
N LEU A 280 12.45 6.44 8.32
CA LEU A 280 12.89 5.21 7.63
C LEU A 280 14.40 5.25 7.31
N LYS A 281 14.96 6.44 7.10
CA LYS A 281 16.38 6.66 6.78
C LYS A 281 17.33 6.56 7.98
N ASP A 282 16.85 6.61 9.21
CA ASP A 282 17.69 6.63 10.42
C ASP A 282 18.35 5.29 10.76
N GLY A 283 18.07 4.25 9.98
CA GLY A 283 18.61 2.89 10.15
C GLY A 283 17.72 1.94 10.96
N THR A 284 16.72 2.42 11.69
CA THR A 284 15.81 1.60 12.52
C THR A 284 15.09 0.55 11.67
N PHE A 285 14.54 0.96 10.51
CA PHE A 285 13.88 0.05 9.57
C PHE A 285 14.84 -1.04 9.08
N MET A 286 16.01 -0.65 8.55
CA MET A 286 16.96 -1.59 7.95
C MET A 286 17.55 -2.54 8.98
N LYS A 287 17.80 -2.08 10.21
CA LYS A 287 18.24 -2.93 11.31
C LYS A 287 17.24 -4.05 11.60
N ALA A 288 15.95 -3.71 11.69
CA ALA A 288 14.90 -4.69 11.93
C ALA A 288 14.62 -5.59 10.71
N PHE A 289 14.71 -5.03 9.51
CA PHE A 289 14.57 -5.75 8.24
C PHE A 289 15.62 -6.86 8.11
N THR A 290 16.88 -6.55 8.38
CA THR A 290 18.00 -7.49 8.21
C THR A 290 18.21 -8.42 9.40
N ASP A 291 17.57 -8.18 10.56
CA ASP A 291 17.70 -9.02 11.75
C ASP A 291 16.92 -10.34 11.59
N LYS A 292 17.50 -11.28 10.85
CA LYS A 292 16.95 -12.61 10.53
C LYS A 292 17.95 -13.72 10.82
N GLY A 293 18.81 -13.51 11.83
CA GLY A 293 19.78 -14.51 12.30
C GLY A 293 20.65 -15.02 11.14
N ARG A 294 20.76 -16.33 10.99
CA ARG A 294 21.61 -16.93 9.94
C ARG A 294 21.22 -16.56 8.50
N LEU A 295 20.00 -16.06 8.27
CA LEU A 295 19.51 -15.67 6.94
C LEU A 295 19.63 -14.15 6.68
N SER A 296 20.22 -13.38 7.61
CA SER A 296 20.41 -11.93 7.46
C SER A 296 21.15 -11.55 6.16
N HIS A 297 22.08 -12.41 5.71
CA HIS A 297 22.83 -12.18 4.47
C HIS A 297 21.95 -12.08 3.22
N LEU A 298 20.80 -12.76 3.18
CA LEU A 298 19.85 -12.65 2.06
C LEU A 298 19.23 -11.24 2.03
N LEU A 299 18.87 -10.71 3.20
CA LEU A 299 18.20 -9.43 3.29
C LEU A 299 19.14 -8.24 3.19
N ILE A 300 20.40 -8.38 3.60
CA ILE A 300 21.43 -7.36 3.39
C ILE A 300 21.62 -7.09 1.88
N ASN A 301 21.51 -8.13 1.07
CA ASN A 301 21.66 -8.04 -0.39
C ASN A 301 20.33 -7.71 -1.11
N THR A 302 19.21 -7.66 -0.41
CA THR A 302 17.91 -7.29 -1.02
C THR A 302 17.82 -5.78 -1.18
N PRO A 303 17.62 -5.24 -2.41
CA PRO A 303 17.37 -3.82 -2.60
C PRO A 303 16.08 -3.39 -1.90
N VAL A 304 16.10 -2.24 -1.22
CA VAL A 304 14.92 -1.70 -0.52
C VAL A 304 14.58 -0.31 -1.07
N ARG A 305 13.36 -0.15 -1.55
CA ARG A 305 12.86 1.05 -2.21
C ARG A 305 11.57 1.54 -1.58
N ILE A 306 11.47 2.84 -1.35
CA ILE A 306 10.27 3.52 -0.83
C ILE A 306 9.55 4.17 -2.00
N ILE A 307 8.28 3.84 -2.20
CA ILE A 307 7.44 4.46 -3.22
C ILE A 307 6.99 5.83 -2.70
N LEU A 308 7.32 6.89 -3.42
CA LEU A 308 6.95 8.27 -3.08
C LEU A 308 5.69 8.74 -3.81
N GLU A 309 5.35 8.11 -4.94
CA GLU A 309 4.20 8.46 -5.76
C GLU A 309 2.90 7.89 -5.18
N SER A 310 2.01 8.76 -4.76
CA SER A 310 0.72 8.38 -4.16
C SER A 310 -0.28 7.79 -5.15
N ARG A 311 -0.03 7.94 -6.46
CA ARG A 311 -0.87 7.43 -7.54
C ARG A 311 -0.37 6.12 -8.12
N ALA A 312 0.60 5.44 -7.48
CA ALA A 312 1.17 4.19 -7.98
C ALA A 312 0.09 3.14 -8.30
N ALA A 313 -0.93 2.97 -7.44
CA ALA A 313 -2.05 2.07 -7.69
C ALA A 313 -2.88 2.48 -8.92
N LEU A 314 -3.12 3.79 -9.12
CA LEU A 314 -3.83 4.29 -10.30
C LEU A 314 -3.02 4.08 -11.58
N MET A 315 -1.71 4.33 -11.53
CA MET A 315 -0.83 4.06 -12.67
C MET A 315 -0.84 2.59 -13.06
N GLY A 316 -0.78 1.70 -12.06
CA GLY A 316 -0.85 0.26 -12.29
C GLY A 316 -2.20 -0.21 -12.81
N ALA A 317 -3.30 0.32 -12.28
CA ALA A 317 -4.64 0.04 -12.81
C ALA A 317 -4.77 0.50 -14.27
N ALA A 318 -4.23 1.68 -14.62
CA ALA A 318 -4.22 2.17 -16.01
C ALA A 318 -3.37 1.27 -16.93
N ALA A 319 -2.17 0.89 -16.48
CA ALA A 319 -1.29 -0.03 -17.24
C ALA A 319 -1.95 -1.39 -17.47
N TYR A 320 -2.59 -1.94 -16.44
CA TYR A 320 -3.35 -3.18 -16.56
C TYR A 320 -4.50 -3.06 -17.56
N ALA A 321 -5.30 -1.98 -17.48
CA ALA A 321 -6.42 -1.76 -18.38
C ALA A 321 -5.97 -1.67 -19.85
N GLU A 322 -4.88 -0.96 -20.11
CA GLU A 322 -4.28 -0.83 -21.44
C GLU A 322 -3.85 -2.19 -21.98
N ALA A 323 -3.01 -2.91 -21.22
CA ALA A 323 -2.43 -4.17 -21.64
C ALA A 323 -3.52 -5.23 -21.92
N ARG A 324 -4.54 -5.34 -21.05
CA ARG A 324 -5.62 -6.31 -21.20
C ARG A 324 -6.59 -5.94 -22.34
N ALA A 325 -6.90 -4.66 -22.52
CA ALA A 325 -7.75 -4.23 -23.62
C ALA A 325 -7.08 -4.46 -24.99
N ALA A 326 -5.77 -4.21 -25.10
CA ALA A 326 -5.01 -4.49 -26.31
C ALA A 326 -4.95 -6.00 -26.63
N GLU A 327 -4.71 -6.84 -25.62
CA GLU A 327 -4.74 -8.31 -25.76
C GLU A 327 -6.09 -8.81 -26.27
N LEU A 328 -7.20 -8.34 -25.71
CA LEU A 328 -8.56 -8.72 -26.12
C LEU A 328 -8.90 -8.22 -27.53
N SER A 329 -8.28 -7.12 -27.97
CA SER A 329 -8.46 -6.55 -29.32
C SER A 329 -7.57 -7.21 -30.38
N GLY A 330 -6.77 -8.25 -30.01
CA GLY A 330 -5.87 -8.94 -30.93
C GLY A 330 -4.66 -8.09 -31.39
N VAL A 331 -4.45 -6.94 -30.76
CA VAL A 331 -3.26 -6.11 -30.98
C VAL A 331 -2.13 -6.76 -30.23
N SER A 332 -1.07 -7.19 -30.96
CA SER A 332 0.15 -7.71 -30.33
C SER A 332 0.73 -6.63 -29.42
N VAL A 333 0.43 -6.72 -28.14
CA VAL A 333 1.06 -5.85 -27.14
C VAL A 333 2.55 -6.19 -27.18
N ARG A 334 3.36 -5.26 -27.65
CA ARG A 334 4.78 -5.32 -27.33
C ARG A 334 4.83 -5.40 -25.80
N ALA A 335 5.40 -6.46 -25.29
CA ALA A 335 5.60 -6.73 -23.87
C ALA A 335 6.43 -5.64 -23.14
N ALA A 336 6.26 -4.38 -23.51
CA ALA A 336 7.01 -3.22 -23.04
C ALA A 336 6.35 -2.59 -21.80
N SER A 337 5.02 -2.66 -21.68
CA SER A 337 4.30 -2.06 -20.54
C SER A 337 4.22 -2.98 -19.31
N LEU A 338 4.65 -4.23 -19.40
CA LEU A 338 4.77 -5.14 -18.26
C LEU A 338 6.24 -5.55 -18.00
N LYS A 339 7.21 -4.87 -18.64
CA LYS A 339 8.63 -5.06 -18.38
C LYS A 339 9.04 -4.18 -17.21
N VAL A 340 9.21 -4.79 -16.07
CA VAL A 340 9.92 -4.20 -14.91
C VAL A 340 11.17 -5.02 -14.63
#